data_7233038005e7276be8b1e8a678007141
#
_entry.id   7233038005e7276be8b1e8a678007141
#
_cell.length_a   1.000
_cell.length_b   1.000
_cell.length_c   1.000
_cell.angle_alpha   90.00
_cell.angle_beta   90.00
_cell.angle_gamma   90.00
#
_symmetry.space_group_name_H-M   'P 1'
#
loop_
_entity.id
_entity.type
_entity.pdbx_description
1 polymer ?
#
loop_
_entity_poly.entity_id
_entity_poly.type
_entity_poly.pdbx_seq_one_letter_code
_entity_poly.pdbx_strand_id
1 'polypeptide(L)'
;DPHSAAAAWSSKAGWMPGLFPGGSPGRGENELAPLEPPLWINEVMSGGGGWVELFNPAGQAVNIGGWFLSDTSTRLAKFRLPSGLIVPPAGFLLLEAKQLYSRPGTPGRFEIPPLGGSLFLSQIDSGYLTGLGTIASFGPFEGTASWGMKQAENNDGIMVSLPIPTPGKPNTSQTDSDSDGLPDDWELAHGLKPESATDAGADPDGDGLTNLQEYICGTDPRAQASRLELAVVRDNVQLELRFQAQPNRTYVIESHERLGLG
;
A
#
# COMPACT_ATOMS: atom_id res chain seq x y z
N ASP A 1 31.51 -11.72 8.17
CA ASP A 1 31.83 -12.85 9.09
C ASP A 1 33.33 -12.80 9.42
N PRO A 2 33.73 -12.60 10.69
CA PRO A 2 35.15 -12.53 11.10
C PRO A 2 35.92 -13.85 10.90
N HIS A 3 35.22 -14.93 10.60
CA HIS A 3 35.81 -16.24 10.31
C HIS A 3 35.96 -16.53 8.81
N SER A 4 35.53 -15.61 7.94
CA SER A 4 35.70 -15.77 6.50
C SER A 4 37.18 -15.62 6.11
N ALA A 5 37.66 -16.45 5.17
CA ALA A 5 38.99 -16.28 4.63
C ALA A 5 39.13 -14.91 3.95
N ALA A 6 40.29 -14.25 4.09
CA ALA A 6 40.54 -12.90 3.58
C ALA A 6 40.14 -12.72 2.09
N ALA A 7 40.23 -13.79 1.28
CA ALA A 7 39.82 -13.79 -0.11
C ALA A 7 38.31 -13.65 -0.31
N ALA A 8 37.49 -14.08 0.67
CA ALA A 8 36.03 -13.93 0.60
C ALA A 8 35.58 -12.48 0.81
N TRP A 9 36.35 -11.69 1.54
CA TRP A 9 36.04 -10.27 1.83
C TRP A 9 36.23 -9.36 0.61
N SER A 10 37.04 -9.78 -0.35
CA SER A 10 37.31 -9.04 -1.58
C SER A 10 36.32 -9.35 -2.71
N SER A 11 35.42 -10.33 -2.52
CA SER A 11 34.43 -10.71 -3.51
C SER A 11 33.01 -10.44 -3.01
N LYS A 12 32.12 -10.00 -3.92
CA LYS A 12 30.70 -9.78 -3.61
C LYS A 12 30.01 -11.04 -3.04
N ALA A 13 30.45 -12.21 -3.44
CA ALA A 13 29.94 -13.51 -2.97
C ALA A 13 30.29 -13.81 -1.50
N GLY A 14 31.30 -13.13 -0.94
CA GLY A 14 31.67 -13.25 0.48
C GLY A 14 30.87 -12.34 1.41
N TRP A 15 30.04 -11.46 0.85
CA TRP A 15 29.22 -10.53 1.63
C TRP A 15 27.77 -11.04 1.63
N MET A 16 27.28 -11.38 2.81
CA MET A 16 25.87 -11.67 2.98
C MET A 16 25.15 -10.41 3.46
N PRO A 17 23.93 -10.13 2.95
CA PRO A 17 23.12 -9.06 3.52
C PRO A 17 22.88 -9.35 4.99
N GLY A 18 23.01 -8.35 5.84
CA GLY A 18 22.60 -8.46 7.24
C GLY A 18 21.11 -8.77 7.35
N LEU A 19 20.73 -9.59 8.34
CA LEU A 19 19.32 -9.93 8.59
C LEU A 19 18.48 -8.70 9.01
N PHE A 20 19.14 -7.60 9.37
CA PHE A 20 18.46 -6.42 9.87
C PHE A 20 18.88 -5.16 9.11
N PRO A 21 17.93 -4.23 8.84
CA PRO A 21 18.25 -2.90 8.37
C PRO A 21 19.22 -2.19 9.33
N GLY A 22 20.41 -1.79 8.83
CA GLY A 22 21.44 -1.20 9.65
C GLY A 22 22.48 -2.19 10.21
N GLY A 23 22.32 -3.48 9.93
CA GLY A 23 23.25 -4.54 10.33
C GLY A 23 23.11 -4.93 11.80
N SER A 24 24.01 -5.79 12.24
CA SER A 24 24.07 -6.35 13.60
C SER A 24 25.44 -6.07 14.27
N PRO A 25 25.79 -4.79 14.52
CA PRO A 25 27.11 -4.42 15.01
C PRO A 25 27.46 -5.14 16.33
N GLY A 26 28.58 -5.86 16.32
CA GLY A 26 29.11 -6.54 17.51
C GLY A 26 28.38 -7.82 17.91
N ARG A 27 27.48 -8.34 17.08
CA ARG A 27 26.78 -9.64 17.30
C ARG A 27 26.90 -10.51 16.07
N GLY A 28 27.07 -11.82 16.26
CA GLY A 28 26.99 -12.80 15.18
C GLY A 28 25.54 -12.93 14.70
N GLU A 29 25.32 -12.98 13.39
CA GLU A 29 23.99 -13.16 12.79
C GLU A 29 23.26 -14.42 13.33
N ASN A 30 24.03 -15.47 13.66
CA ASN A 30 23.52 -16.72 14.22
C ASN A 30 23.12 -16.62 15.71
N GLU A 31 23.51 -15.55 16.40
CA GLU A 31 23.17 -15.32 17.82
C GLU A 31 21.85 -14.55 17.97
N LEU A 32 21.39 -13.99 16.85
CA LEU A 32 20.12 -13.30 16.79
C LEU A 32 19.07 -14.34 16.39
N ALA A 33 18.44 -14.97 17.39
CA ALA A 33 17.18 -15.66 17.11
C ALA A 33 16.26 -14.69 16.37
N PRO A 34 15.52 -15.13 15.34
CA PRO A 34 14.50 -14.32 14.75
C PRO A 34 13.62 -13.79 15.86
N LEU A 35 13.62 -12.47 16.07
CA LEU A 35 12.71 -11.85 17.02
C LEU A 35 11.31 -11.97 16.42
N GLU A 36 10.68 -13.12 16.67
CA GLU A 36 9.28 -13.34 16.34
C GLU A 36 8.39 -12.44 17.24
N PRO A 37 7.36 -11.85 16.66
CA PRO A 37 6.86 -11.98 15.30
C PRO A 37 7.33 -10.84 14.41
N PRO A 38 7.74 -11.12 13.17
CA PRO A 38 7.94 -10.07 12.19
C PRO A 38 6.61 -9.41 11.90
N LEU A 39 6.49 -8.12 12.23
CA LEU A 39 5.41 -7.31 11.68
C LEU A 39 5.71 -7.04 10.21
N TRP A 40 4.70 -7.11 9.38
CA TRP A 40 4.82 -6.76 7.98
C TRP A 40 4.20 -5.40 7.70
N ILE A 41 4.85 -4.63 6.84
CA ILE A 41 4.14 -3.58 6.11
C ILE A 41 3.31 -4.32 5.08
N ASN A 42 2.03 -4.45 5.37
CA ASN A 42 1.12 -5.31 4.61
C ASN A 42 0.63 -4.65 3.34
N GLU A 43 0.23 -3.40 3.43
CA GLU A 43 -0.29 -2.66 2.30
C GLU A 43 0.04 -1.18 2.41
N VAL A 44 0.26 -0.52 1.28
CA VAL A 44 0.63 0.89 1.21
C VAL A 44 -0.16 1.57 0.11
N MET A 45 -0.70 2.74 0.41
CA MET A 45 -1.35 3.61 -0.56
C MET A 45 -0.80 5.02 -0.45
N SER A 46 -0.44 5.65 -1.58
CA SER A 46 0.05 7.03 -1.64
C SER A 46 -1.08 8.02 -1.93
N GLY A 47 -0.81 9.32 -1.71
CA GLY A 47 -1.72 10.42 -2.02
C GLY A 47 -2.39 11.05 -0.81
N GLY A 48 -3.36 11.95 -1.04
CA GLY A 48 -3.99 12.75 0.02
C GLY A 48 -4.81 11.97 1.04
N GLY A 49 -5.29 10.78 0.67
CA GLY A 49 -5.92 9.78 1.54
C GLY A 49 -5.04 8.57 1.81
N GLY A 50 -3.71 8.68 1.58
CA GLY A 50 -2.78 7.58 1.68
C GLY A 50 -2.65 7.01 3.10
N TRP A 51 -2.18 5.78 3.19
CA TRP A 51 -2.02 5.05 4.45
C TRP A 51 -0.96 3.96 4.33
N VAL A 52 -0.51 3.50 5.48
CA VAL A 52 0.35 2.32 5.64
C VAL A 52 -0.40 1.34 6.53
N GLU A 53 -0.57 0.12 6.09
CA GLU A 53 -1.12 -0.95 6.89
C GLU A 53 -0.03 -1.89 7.36
N LEU A 54 -0.11 -2.24 8.65
CA LEU A 54 0.75 -3.23 9.26
C LEU A 54 -0.06 -4.49 9.54
N PHE A 55 0.54 -5.65 9.33
CA PHE A 55 -0.01 -6.95 9.70
C PHE A 55 0.86 -7.65 10.73
N ASN A 56 0.21 -8.23 11.72
CA ASN A 56 0.83 -9.05 12.75
C ASN A 56 0.44 -10.53 12.52
N PRO A 57 1.33 -11.38 12.02
CA PRO A 57 1.02 -12.79 11.79
C PRO A 57 0.96 -13.62 13.08
N ALA A 58 1.43 -13.08 14.20
CA ALA A 58 1.53 -13.84 15.45
C ALA A 58 0.22 -13.87 16.24
N GLY A 59 0.13 -14.84 17.13
CA GLY A 59 -0.97 -15.03 18.08
C GLY A 59 -0.97 -14.06 19.27
N GLN A 60 -0.04 -13.11 19.34
CA GLN A 60 0.05 -12.10 20.41
C GLN A 60 0.08 -10.70 19.85
N ALA A 61 -0.51 -9.75 20.57
CA ALA A 61 -0.50 -8.35 20.20
C ALA A 61 0.91 -7.76 20.27
N VAL A 62 1.27 -6.90 19.33
CA VAL A 62 2.56 -6.20 19.30
C VAL A 62 2.36 -4.71 19.55
N ASN A 63 3.01 -4.19 20.58
CA ASN A 63 3.03 -2.76 20.85
C ASN A 63 4.14 -2.10 20.02
N ILE A 64 3.73 -1.22 19.10
CA ILE A 64 4.63 -0.45 18.23
C ILE A 64 4.73 1.03 18.64
N GLY A 65 4.16 1.39 19.77
CA GLY A 65 4.26 2.75 20.29
C GLY A 65 5.72 3.15 20.47
N GLY A 66 6.11 4.27 19.85
CA GLY A 66 7.48 4.76 19.88
C GLY A 66 8.43 4.17 18.82
N TRP A 67 8.00 3.21 18.02
CA TRP A 67 8.75 2.78 16.84
C TRP A 67 8.82 3.89 15.79
N PHE A 68 9.56 3.66 14.73
CA PHE A 68 9.79 4.67 13.69
C PHE A 68 9.40 4.16 12.32
N LEU A 69 8.75 5.03 11.54
CA LEU A 69 8.58 4.87 10.09
C LEU A 69 9.55 5.80 9.36
N SER A 70 10.09 5.29 8.26
CA SER A 70 10.94 6.06 7.36
C SER A 70 10.69 5.69 5.90
N ASP A 71 10.85 6.66 5.02
CA ASP A 71 10.86 6.53 3.56
C ASP A 71 12.29 6.56 2.98
N THR A 72 13.30 6.43 3.86
CA THR A 72 14.71 6.40 3.47
C THR A 72 15.54 5.53 4.40
N SER A 73 16.45 4.75 3.84
CA SER A 73 17.39 3.90 4.58
C SER A 73 18.46 4.71 5.33
N THR A 74 18.72 5.96 4.92
CA THR A 74 19.77 6.79 5.53
C THR A 74 19.36 7.42 6.86
N ARG A 75 18.06 7.41 7.17
CA ARG A 75 17.52 7.99 8.41
C ARG A 75 16.30 7.20 8.90
N LEU A 76 16.52 6.05 9.51
CA LEU A 76 15.43 5.19 9.99
C LEU A 76 14.59 5.83 11.11
N ALA A 77 15.17 6.66 11.96
CA ALA A 77 14.46 7.45 12.98
C ALA A 77 13.84 8.73 12.41
N LYS A 78 12.97 8.60 11.37
CA LYS A 78 12.39 9.76 10.68
C LYS A 78 11.08 10.22 11.30
N PHE A 79 10.11 9.33 11.42
CA PHE A 79 8.80 9.60 12.02
C PHE A 79 8.55 8.65 13.17
N ARG A 80 8.42 9.20 14.39
CA ARG A 80 8.13 8.40 15.58
C ARG A 80 6.63 8.15 15.71
N LEU A 81 6.25 6.89 15.79
CA LEU A 81 4.86 6.47 16.01
C LEU A 81 4.38 6.90 17.41
N PRO A 82 3.12 7.34 17.53
CA PRO A 82 2.50 7.67 18.81
C PRO A 82 2.55 6.49 19.79
N SER A 83 2.59 6.82 21.09
CA SER A 83 2.46 5.78 22.13
C SER A 83 1.09 5.12 22.10
N GLY A 84 1.03 3.84 22.52
CA GLY A 84 -0.22 3.11 22.63
C GLY A 84 -0.75 2.50 21.35
N LEU A 85 0.01 2.53 20.24
CA LEU A 85 -0.34 1.80 19.03
C LEU A 85 -0.06 0.32 19.22
N ILE A 86 -1.06 -0.50 18.99
CA ILE A 86 -1.01 -1.95 19.13
C ILE A 86 -1.49 -2.59 17.84
N VAL A 87 -0.69 -3.49 17.28
CA VAL A 87 -1.12 -4.36 16.18
C VAL A 87 -1.70 -5.63 16.80
N PRO A 88 -3.01 -5.92 16.61
CA PRO A 88 -3.68 -7.04 17.25
C PRO A 88 -3.12 -8.39 16.77
N PRO A 89 -3.36 -9.49 17.52
CA PRO A 89 -2.96 -10.83 17.10
C PRO A 89 -3.62 -11.21 15.77
N ALA A 90 -2.87 -11.79 14.85
CA ALA A 90 -3.34 -12.19 13.51
C ALA A 90 -4.18 -11.09 12.83
N GLY A 91 -3.83 -9.82 13.05
CA GLY A 91 -4.66 -8.70 12.66
C GLY A 91 -3.88 -7.53 12.08
N PHE A 92 -4.63 -6.52 11.66
CA PHE A 92 -4.16 -5.36 10.92
C PHE A 92 -4.23 -4.09 11.75
N LEU A 93 -3.35 -3.14 11.46
CA LEU A 93 -3.39 -1.77 11.95
C LEU A 93 -3.18 -0.80 10.80
N LEU A 94 -4.19 0.02 10.54
CA LEU A 94 -4.12 1.07 9.52
C LEU A 94 -3.58 2.36 10.13
N LEU A 95 -2.53 2.91 9.51
CA LEU A 95 -1.92 4.20 9.84
C LEU A 95 -2.22 5.18 8.71
N GLU A 96 -3.22 6.03 8.91
CA GLU A 96 -3.64 6.99 7.88
C GLU A 96 -2.64 8.14 7.72
N ALA A 97 -2.52 8.67 6.50
CA ALA A 97 -1.64 9.78 6.15
C ALA A 97 -1.80 11.00 7.08
N LYS A 98 -3.03 11.32 7.48
CA LYS A 98 -3.30 12.42 8.43
C LYS A 98 -2.64 12.24 9.81
N GLN A 99 -2.36 10.99 10.18
CA GLN A 99 -1.67 10.64 11.43
C GLN A 99 -0.15 10.61 11.24
N LEU A 100 0.30 10.30 10.00
CA LEU A 100 1.70 10.13 9.65
C LEU A 100 2.36 11.42 9.17
N TYR A 101 1.60 12.31 8.52
CA TYR A 101 2.18 13.52 7.98
C TYR A 101 2.28 14.60 9.07
N SER A 102 3.50 14.94 9.40
CA SER A 102 3.80 16.17 10.13
C SER A 102 3.37 17.38 9.30
N ARG A 103 3.09 18.51 9.96
CA ARG A 103 2.71 19.76 9.27
C ARG A 103 3.67 20.06 8.12
N PRO A 104 3.19 20.59 6.97
CA PRO A 104 4.06 21.01 5.86
C PRO A 104 5.20 21.91 6.36
N GLY A 105 6.44 21.65 5.90
CA GLY A 105 7.61 22.41 6.30
C GLY A 105 8.36 21.90 7.54
N THR A 106 7.90 20.81 8.17
CA THR A 106 8.65 20.19 9.28
C THR A 106 9.85 19.42 8.73
N PRO A 107 11.10 19.71 9.17
CA PRO A 107 12.27 18.93 8.80
C PRO A 107 12.10 17.46 9.20
N GLY A 108 12.35 16.52 8.26
CA GLY A 108 12.19 15.09 8.49
C GLY A 108 10.77 14.57 8.27
N ARG A 109 9.97 15.27 7.48
CA ARG A 109 8.65 14.83 7.05
C ARG A 109 8.73 13.42 6.44
N PHE A 110 7.93 12.51 6.97
CA PHE A 110 7.65 11.22 6.35
C PHE A 110 6.64 11.43 5.22
N GLU A 111 6.87 10.77 4.11
CA GLU A 111 5.95 10.78 2.96
C GLU A 111 6.01 9.41 2.27
N ILE A 112 4.87 8.91 1.85
CA ILE A 112 4.81 7.70 1.03
C ILE A 112 5.18 8.13 -0.40
N PRO A 113 6.31 7.64 -0.97
CA PRO A 113 6.78 8.10 -2.27
C PRO A 113 5.80 7.73 -3.39
N PRO A 114 5.20 8.68 -4.10
CA PRO A 114 4.19 8.36 -5.13
C PRO A 114 4.76 7.66 -6.37
N LEU A 115 6.05 7.84 -6.63
CA LEU A 115 6.74 7.21 -7.77
C LEU A 115 7.41 5.88 -7.40
N GLY A 116 7.05 5.31 -6.26
CA GLY A 116 7.68 4.10 -5.75
C GLY A 116 8.87 4.38 -4.85
N GLY A 117 9.26 3.37 -4.08
CA GLY A 117 10.36 3.49 -3.12
C GLY A 117 10.32 2.38 -2.09
N SER A 118 10.84 2.68 -0.90
CA SER A 118 10.84 1.74 0.22
C SER A 118 10.39 2.42 1.49
N LEU A 119 9.59 1.71 2.29
CA LEU A 119 9.24 2.08 3.65
C LEU A 119 9.94 1.16 4.63
N PHE A 120 10.36 1.74 5.73
CA PHE A 120 11.07 1.06 6.81
C PHE A 120 10.29 1.26 8.11
N LEU A 121 9.90 0.17 8.75
CA LEU A 121 9.42 0.18 10.13
C LEU A 121 10.56 -0.33 11.02
N SER A 122 10.94 0.40 12.05
CA SER A 122 12.09 0.05 12.89
C SER A 122 11.83 0.36 14.35
N GLN A 123 12.24 -0.54 15.22
CA GLN A 123 12.33 -0.27 16.65
C GLN A 123 13.72 0.27 16.98
N ILE A 124 13.75 1.42 17.64
CA ILE A 124 14.97 2.04 18.12
C ILE A 124 14.83 2.24 19.63
N ASP A 125 15.75 1.66 20.39
CA ASP A 125 15.86 1.86 21.84
C ASP A 125 17.19 2.51 22.17
N SER A 126 17.16 3.53 23.04
CA SER A 126 18.36 4.25 23.50
C SER A 126 19.29 4.71 22.36
N GLY A 127 18.70 4.99 21.17
CA GLY A 127 19.42 5.44 19.97
C GLY A 127 19.98 4.31 19.09
N TYR A 128 19.73 3.04 19.43
CA TYR A 128 20.20 1.87 18.69
C TYR A 128 19.05 1.07 18.12
N LEU A 129 19.25 0.53 16.91
CA LEU A 129 18.32 -0.44 16.33
C LEU A 129 18.31 -1.72 17.18
N THR A 130 17.12 -2.17 17.53
CA THR A 130 16.93 -3.42 18.32
C THR A 130 16.98 -4.68 17.46
N GLY A 131 16.92 -4.51 16.14
CA GLY A 131 16.76 -5.62 15.19
C GLY A 131 15.29 -5.93 14.86
N LEU A 132 14.35 -5.36 15.57
CA LEU A 132 12.93 -5.46 15.22
C LEU A 132 12.58 -4.43 14.14
N GLY A 133 12.04 -4.91 13.02
CA GLY A 133 11.62 -4.03 11.93
C GLY A 133 11.27 -4.81 10.67
N THR A 134 10.75 -4.09 9.70
CA THR A 134 10.40 -4.64 8.38
C THR A 134 10.58 -3.58 7.30
N ILE A 135 10.73 -4.03 6.07
CA ILE A 135 10.89 -3.19 4.88
C ILE A 135 9.85 -3.62 3.85
N ALA A 136 9.21 -2.64 3.22
CA ALA A 136 8.41 -2.86 2.03
C ALA A 136 8.95 -1.99 0.90
N SER A 137 9.20 -2.60 -0.27
CA SER A 137 9.63 -1.90 -1.48
C SER A 137 8.56 -2.05 -2.55
N PHE A 138 8.17 -0.95 -3.17
CA PHE A 138 7.05 -0.90 -4.11
C PHE A 138 7.35 0.03 -5.28
N GLY A 139 6.64 -0.19 -6.38
CA GLY A 139 6.72 0.63 -7.59
C GLY A 139 5.87 1.91 -7.50
N PRO A 140 5.74 2.63 -8.63
CA PRO A 140 4.87 3.79 -8.73
C PRO A 140 3.41 3.39 -8.51
N PHE A 141 2.63 4.33 -7.96
CA PHE A 141 1.19 4.13 -7.79
C PHE A 141 0.45 4.55 -9.05
N GLU A 142 -0.47 3.70 -9.49
CA GLU A 142 -1.33 3.92 -10.65
C GLU A 142 -2.78 4.08 -10.20
N GLY A 143 -3.39 5.21 -10.53
CA GLY A 143 -4.79 5.48 -10.20
C GLY A 143 -5.10 5.34 -8.71
N THR A 144 -6.02 4.44 -8.38
CA THR A 144 -6.45 4.14 -7.00
C THR A 144 -5.79 2.89 -6.42
N ALA A 145 -4.86 2.28 -7.16
CA ALA A 145 -4.19 1.06 -6.73
C ALA A 145 -3.35 1.30 -5.47
N SER A 146 -3.25 0.26 -4.65
CA SER A 146 -2.28 0.16 -3.57
C SER A 146 -1.18 -0.84 -3.92
N TRP A 147 -0.18 -0.92 -3.07
CA TRP A 147 0.82 -1.99 -3.11
C TRP A 147 0.64 -2.86 -1.87
N GLY A 148 0.36 -4.13 -2.07
CA GLY A 148 0.12 -5.09 -1.00
C GLY A 148 1.14 -6.21 -0.96
N MET A 149 1.44 -6.70 0.23
CA MET A 149 2.32 -7.82 0.49
C MET A 149 1.65 -9.11 0.03
N LYS A 150 2.24 -9.79 -0.96
CA LYS A 150 1.89 -11.15 -1.33
C LYS A 150 2.93 -12.10 -0.72
N GLN A 151 2.45 -13.02 0.10
CA GLN A 151 3.32 -14.03 0.68
C GLN A 151 3.73 -15.04 -0.40
N ALA A 152 5.03 -15.22 -0.61
CA ALA A 152 5.54 -16.26 -1.47
C ALA A 152 5.62 -17.59 -0.72
N GLU A 153 5.70 -18.71 -1.44
CA GLU A 153 5.76 -20.06 -0.86
C GLU A 153 6.99 -20.28 0.06
N ASN A 154 8.05 -19.48 -0.14
CA ASN A 154 9.29 -19.52 0.66
C ASN A 154 9.29 -18.55 1.86
N ASN A 155 8.15 -17.98 2.23
CA ASN A 155 7.99 -16.98 3.28
C ASN A 155 8.63 -15.61 3.00
N ASP A 156 9.19 -15.40 1.81
CA ASP A 156 9.65 -14.08 1.34
C ASP A 156 8.46 -13.32 0.76
N GLY A 157 8.02 -12.29 1.43
CA GLY A 157 6.95 -11.44 0.93
C GLY A 157 7.44 -10.48 -0.15
N ILE A 158 6.68 -10.36 -1.22
CA ILE A 158 6.88 -9.35 -2.26
C ILE A 158 5.69 -8.40 -2.30
N MET A 159 5.96 -7.12 -2.55
CA MET A 159 4.89 -6.15 -2.79
C MET A 159 4.41 -6.28 -4.24
N VAL A 160 3.11 -6.40 -4.41
CA VAL A 160 2.44 -6.44 -5.73
C VAL A 160 1.42 -5.30 -5.80
N SER A 161 1.18 -4.80 -7.01
CA SER A 161 0.11 -3.83 -7.22
C SER A 161 -1.25 -4.50 -7.01
N LEU A 162 -2.09 -3.86 -6.21
CA LEU A 162 -3.48 -4.25 -5.96
C LEU A 162 -4.39 -3.20 -6.60
N PRO A 163 -5.07 -3.53 -7.69
CA PRO A 163 -6.02 -2.60 -8.34
C PRO A 163 -7.09 -2.08 -7.38
N ILE A 164 -7.54 -2.94 -6.46
CA ILE A 164 -8.41 -2.56 -5.35
C ILE A 164 -7.65 -2.69 -4.04
N PRO A 165 -7.52 -1.60 -3.27
CA PRO A 165 -7.00 -1.65 -1.92
C PRO A 165 -7.84 -2.53 -0.99
N THR A 166 -7.17 -3.22 -0.06
CA THR A 166 -7.80 -4.17 0.87
C THR A 166 -7.61 -3.80 2.34
N PRO A 167 -7.80 -2.53 2.76
CA PRO A 167 -7.50 -2.11 4.12
C PRO A 167 -8.28 -2.90 5.17
N GLY A 168 -7.57 -3.42 6.17
CA GLY A 168 -8.12 -4.24 7.24
C GLY A 168 -8.43 -5.68 6.85
N LYS A 169 -7.97 -6.13 5.68
CA LYS A 169 -8.22 -7.48 5.16
C LYS A 169 -6.92 -8.07 4.60
N PRO A 170 -6.84 -9.40 4.45
CA PRO A 170 -5.73 -10.02 3.72
C PRO A 170 -5.64 -9.50 2.29
N ASN A 171 -4.42 -9.28 1.81
CA ASN A 171 -4.16 -8.95 0.42
C ASN A 171 -4.45 -10.17 -0.44
N THR A 172 -5.68 -10.34 -0.83
CA THR A 172 -6.04 -11.36 -1.82
C THR A 172 -5.57 -10.86 -3.17
N SER A 173 -4.76 -11.65 -3.87
CA SER A 173 -4.65 -11.48 -5.32
C SER A 173 -6.06 -11.72 -5.84
N GLN A 174 -6.70 -10.67 -6.31
CA GLN A 174 -7.98 -10.82 -6.95
C GLN A 174 -7.75 -11.73 -8.17
N THR A 175 -8.34 -12.91 -8.14
CA THR A 175 -8.37 -13.78 -9.30
C THR A 175 -9.22 -13.05 -10.33
N ASP A 176 -8.74 -12.96 -11.54
CA ASP A 176 -9.47 -12.50 -12.72
C ASP A 176 -9.33 -13.66 -13.71
N SER A 177 -10.31 -14.55 -13.66
CA SER A 177 -10.23 -15.87 -14.30
C SER A 177 -10.28 -15.80 -15.83
N ASP A 178 -10.90 -14.78 -16.39
CA ASP A 178 -11.04 -14.56 -17.84
C ASP A 178 -10.21 -13.38 -18.36
N SER A 179 -9.51 -12.66 -17.46
CA SER A 179 -8.60 -11.57 -17.77
C SER A 179 -9.26 -10.36 -18.45
N ASP A 180 -10.48 -10.02 -18.05
CA ASP A 180 -11.24 -8.89 -18.57
C ASP A 180 -11.09 -7.59 -17.76
N GLY A 181 -10.37 -7.66 -16.64
CA GLY A 181 -10.09 -6.54 -15.76
C GLY A 181 -11.07 -6.44 -14.57
N LEU A 182 -12.04 -7.33 -14.47
CA LEU A 182 -12.93 -7.49 -13.33
C LEU A 182 -12.44 -8.65 -12.45
N PRO A 183 -12.30 -8.46 -11.14
CA PRO A 183 -12.00 -9.57 -10.25
C PRO A 183 -13.20 -10.50 -10.05
N ASP A 184 -12.93 -11.80 -9.98
CA ASP A 184 -13.94 -12.85 -9.74
C ASP A 184 -14.88 -12.53 -8.57
N ASP A 185 -14.31 -12.08 -7.44
CA ASP A 185 -15.09 -11.73 -6.25
C ASP A 185 -16.04 -10.56 -6.48
N TRP A 186 -15.59 -9.55 -7.26
CA TRP A 186 -16.43 -8.41 -7.61
C TRP A 186 -17.54 -8.83 -8.57
N GLU A 187 -17.22 -9.64 -9.55
CA GLU A 187 -18.19 -10.18 -10.51
C GLU A 187 -19.27 -10.99 -9.81
N LEU A 188 -18.89 -11.93 -8.93
CA LEU A 188 -19.82 -12.72 -8.12
C LEU A 188 -20.70 -11.84 -7.24
N ALA A 189 -20.13 -10.82 -6.61
CA ALA A 189 -20.89 -9.88 -5.78
C ALA A 189 -21.95 -9.09 -6.57
N HIS A 190 -21.70 -8.85 -7.86
CA HIS A 190 -22.60 -8.12 -8.75
C HIS A 190 -23.39 -9.04 -9.72
N GLY A 191 -23.31 -10.36 -9.51
CA GLY A 191 -24.04 -11.34 -10.31
C GLY A 191 -23.55 -11.47 -11.75
N LEU A 192 -22.28 -11.20 -11.97
CA LEU A 192 -21.53 -11.42 -13.21
C LEU A 192 -20.88 -12.81 -13.20
N LYS A 193 -20.17 -13.15 -14.25
CA LYS A 193 -19.57 -14.48 -14.41
C LYS A 193 -18.05 -14.39 -14.53
N PRO A 194 -17.27 -14.87 -13.56
CA PRO A 194 -15.82 -14.84 -13.56
C PRO A 194 -15.09 -15.52 -14.73
N GLU A 195 -15.84 -16.21 -15.58
CA GLU A 195 -15.30 -16.93 -16.75
C GLU A 195 -15.81 -16.33 -18.08
N SER A 196 -16.37 -15.10 -18.07
CA SER A 196 -17.05 -14.50 -19.22
C SER A 196 -16.52 -13.10 -19.54
N ALA A 197 -15.35 -12.98 -20.12
CA ALA A 197 -14.72 -11.70 -20.48
C ALA A 197 -15.59 -10.70 -21.29
N THR A 198 -16.81 -11.06 -21.63
CA THR A 198 -17.72 -10.19 -22.38
C THR A 198 -18.57 -9.31 -21.49
N ASP A 199 -18.71 -9.63 -20.23
CA ASP A 199 -19.58 -8.89 -19.32
C ASP A 199 -18.91 -7.63 -18.74
N ALA A 200 -17.57 -7.52 -18.73
CA ALA A 200 -16.88 -6.27 -18.45
C ALA A 200 -17.34 -5.10 -19.35
N GLY A 201 -17.64 -5.39 -20.60
CA GLY A 201 -18.15 -4.42 -21.57
C GLY A 201 -19.65 -4.18 -21.53
N ALA A 202 -20.41 -4.92 -20.70
CA ALA A 202 -21.86 -4.74 -20.60
C ALA A 202 -22.23 -3.56 -19.72
N ASP A 203 -23.39 -2.97 -19.99
CA ASP A 203 -24.04 -1.90 -19.22
C ASP A 203 -25.46 -2.39 -18.85
N PRO A 204 -25.59 -3.15 -17.75
CA PRO A 204 -26.86 -3.82 -17.45
C PRO A 204 -27.95 -2.91 -16.90
N ASP A 205 -27.63 -1.78 -16.30
CA ASP A 205 -28.61 -0.81 -15.78
C ASP A 205 -28.89 0.36 -16.73
N GLY A 206 -28.08 0.48 -17.80
CA GLY A 206 -28.31 1.44 -18.87
C GLY A 206 -27.96 2.88 -18.51
N ASP A 207 -27.02 3.11 -17.60
CA ASP A 207 -26.63 4.44 -17.17
C ASP A 207 -25.51 5.07 -18.03
N GLY A 208 -24.93 4.29 -18.94
CA GLY A 208 -23.88 4.66 -19.86
C GLY A 208 -22.47 4.30 -19.41
N LEU A 209 -22.30 3.66 -18.25
CA LEU A 209 -21.04 3.08 -17.79
C LEU A 209 -21.07 1.56 -17.98
N THR A 210 -19.96 1.00 -18.46
CA THR A 210 -19.81 -0.46 -18.51
C THR A 210 -19.45 -0.99 -17.13
N ASN A 211 -19.67 -2.29 -16.88
CA ASN A 211 -19.30 -2.94 -15.63
C ASN A 211 -17.83 -2.65 -15.24
N LEU A 212 -16.90 -2.70 -16.20
CA LEU A 212 -15.50 -2.35 -15.95
C LEU A 212 -15.31 -0.87 -15.55
N GLN A 213 -16.02 0.04 -16.19
CA GLN A 213 -15.97 1.46 -15.83
C GLN A 213 -16.53 1.69 -14.43
N GLU A 214 -17.61 1.00 -14.07
CA GLU A 214 -18.21 1.08 -12.75
C GLU A 214 -17.32 0.48 -11.68
N TYR A 215 -16.68 -0.65 -11.97
CA TYR A 215 -15.64 -1.20 -11.10
C TYR A 215 -14.55 -0.18 -10.82
N ILE A 216 -14.04 0.49 -11.85
CA ILE A 216 -13.01 1.54 -11.73
C ILE A 216 -13.53 2.75 -10.95
N CYS A 217 -14.75 3.21 -11.24
CA CYS A 217 -15.37 4.36 -10.59
C CYS A 217 -15.84 4.07 -9.16
N GLY A 218 -16.07 2.78 -8.83
CA GLY A 218 -16.66 2.38 -7.55
C GLY A 218 -18.18 2.57 -7.49
N THR A 219 -18.85 2.60 -8.63
CA THR A 219 -20.31 2.67 -8.76
C THR A 219 -20.91 1.25 -8.77
N ASP A 220 -22.24 1.15 -8.71
CA ASP A 220 -22.96 -0.12 -8.64
C ASP A 220 -23.56 -0.45 -10.02
N PRO A 221 -23.10 -1.53 -10.71
CA PRO A 221 -23.51 -1.88 -12.07
C PRO A 221 -24.96 -2.37 -12.18
N ARG A 222 -25.70 -2.34 -11.10
CA ARG A 222 -27.12 -2.70 -11.05
C ARG A 222 -28.04 -1.53 -10.69
N ALA A 223 -27.46 -0.34 -10.49
CA ALA A 223 -28.18 0.81 -9.99
C ALA A 223 -27.96 2.04 -10.87
N GLN A 224 -28.81 2.28 -11.86
CA GLN A 224 -28.75 3.37 -12.83
C GLN A 224 -28.46 4.78 -12.22
N ALA A 225 -28.81 5.00 -10.96
CA ALA A 225 -28.53 6.24 -10.24
C ALA A 225 -27.11 6.27 -9.61
N SER A 226 -26.38 5.17 -9.61
CA SER A 226 -25.04 5.02 -9.04
C SER A 226 -23.97 5.25 -10.09
N ARG A 227 -23.94 6.42 -10.71
CA ARG A 227 -22.99 6.75 -11.77
C ARG A 227 -22.06 7.89 -11.38
N LEU A 228 -20.87 7.90 -11.94
CA LEU A 228 -19.97 9.05 -11.83
C LEU A 228 -20.42 10.13 -12.84
N GLU A 229 -21.07 11.15 -12.34
CA GLU A 229 -21.53 12.27 -13.16
C GLU A 229 -20.82 13.56 -12.77
N LEU A 230 -20.19 14.22 -13.73
CA LEU A 230 -19.57 15.51 -13.53
C LEU A 230 -20.56 16.62 -13.92
N ALA A 231 -21.09 17.32 -12.93
CA ALA A 231 -21.93 18.49 -13.14
C ALA A 231 -21.07 19.76 -13.21
N VAL A 232 -21.29 20.55 -14.26
CA VAL A 232 -20.66 21.85 -14.40
C VAL A 232 -21.69 22.92 -14.02
N VAL A 233 -21.48 23.56 -12.89
CA VAL A 233 -22.34 24.66 -12.42
C VAL A 233 -21.65 26.00 -12.69
N ARG A 234 -22.29 26.87 -13.39
CA ARG A 234 -21.79 28.21 -13.67
C ARG A 234 -22.68 29.25 -13.00
N ASP A 235 -22.09 30.05 -12.14
CA ASP A 235 -22.68 31.34 -11.77
C ASP A 235 -22.00 32.49 -12.52
N ASN A 236 -22.37 33.73 -12.25
CA ASN A 236 -21.85 34.90 -12.96
C ASN A 236 -20.35 35.17 -12.73
N VAL A 237 -19.68 34.46 -11.80
CA VAL A 237 -18.32 34.74 -11.33
C VAL A 237 -17.44 33.51 -11.41
N GLN A 238 -17.97 32.28 -11.17
CA GLN A 238 -17.21 31.06 -11.03
C GLN A 238 -17.79 29.92 -11.85
N LEU A 239 -16.90 29.02 -12.25
CA LEU A 239 -17.22 27.69 -12.77
C LEU A 239 -16.94 26.69 -11.67
N GLU A 240 -17.95 25.94 -11.25
CA GLU A 240 -17.84 24.90 -10.24
C GLU A 240 -18.08 23.55 -10.89
N LEU A 241 -17.16 22.62 -10.61
CA LEU A 241 -17.30 21.23 -11.00
C LEU A 241 -17.77 20.44 -9.78
N ARG A 242 -18.89 19.76 -9.92
CA ARG A 242 -19.47 18.92 -8.87
C ARG A 242 -19.59 17.48 -9.34
N PHE A 243 -19.17 16.56 -8.51
CA PHE A 243 -19.41 15.13 -8.71
C PHE A 243 -19.55 14.45 -7.36
N GLN A 244 -20.21 13.29 -7.33
CA GLN A 244 -20.36 12.50 -6.14
C GLN A 244 -19.20 11.50 -6.09
N ALA A 245 -18.25 11.75 -5.18
CA ALA A 245 -17.13 10.84 -4.94
C ALA A 245 -17.58 9.60 -4.18
N GLN A 246 -17.09 8.45 -4.59
CA GLN A 246 -17.26 7.20 -3.85
C GLN A 246 -16.19 7.05 -2.78
N PRO A 247 -16.50 6.42 -1.62
CA PRO A 247 -15.51 6.14 -0.60
C PRO A 247 -14.34 5.33 -1.16
N ASN A 248 -13.12 5.60 -0.67
CA ASN A 248 -11.90 4.88 -1.04
C ASN A 248 -11.55 4.93 -2.54
N ARG A 249 -11.95 5.98 -3.24
CA ARG A 249 -11.58 6.25 -4.63
C ARG A 249 -10.86 7.59 -4.74
N THR A 250 -9.91 7.66 -5.66
CA THR A 250 -9.20 8.90 -6.02
C THR A 250 -9.61 9.31 -7.42
N TYR A 251 -9.93 10.58 -7.58
CA TYR A 251 -10.33 11.15 -8.88
C TYR A 251 -9.33 12.23 -9.26
N VAL A 252 -8.96 12.27 -10.54
CA VAL A 252 -8.12 13.32 -11.12
C VAL A 252 -8.98 14.13 -12.06
N ILE A 253 -8.98 15.45 -11.87
CA ILE A 253 -9.64 16.39 -12.81
C ILE A 253 -8.55 16.95 -13.70
N GLU A 254 -8.64 16.64 -14.98
CA GLU A 254 -7.74 17.17 -16.01
C GLU A 254 -8.42 18.25 -16.81
N SER A 255 -7.70 19.31 -17.13
CA SER A 255 -8.16 20.38 -18.02
C SER A 255 -7.27 20.48 -19.23
N HIS A 256 -7.85 20.56 -20.41
CA HIS A 256 -7.15 20.79 -21.66
C HIS A 256 -7.61 22.08 -22.31
N GLU A 257 -6.67 22.86 -22.84
CA GLU A 257 -7.00 24.13 -23.55
C GLU A 257 -7.76 23.90 -24.87
N ARG A 258 -7.68 22.68 -25.43
CA ARG A 258 -8.42 22.26 -26.63
C ARG A 258 -8.85 20.81 -26.51
N LEU A 259 -10.11 20.53 -26.77
CA LEU A 259 -10.57 19.21 -27.10
C LEU A 259 -10.02 18.87 -28.50
N GLY A 260 -9.08 17.95 -28.58
CA GLY A 260 -8.66 17.39 -29.86
C GLY A 260 -9.85 16.65 -30.46
N LEU A 261 -10.41 17.21 -31.54
CA LEU A 261 -11.30 16.45 -32.39
C LEU A 261 -10.42 15.44 -33.11
N GLY A 262 -10.39 14.17 -32.60
CA GLY A 262 -9.80 13.03 -33.29
C GLY A 262 -10.77 12.44 -34.27
#